data_df90feadd087992042751e842b85e435
#
_entry.id   df90feadd087992042751e842b85e435
#
_cell.length_a   1.000
_cell.length_b   1.000
_cell.length_c   1.000
_cell.angle_alpha   90.00
_cell.angle_beta   90.00
_cell.angle_gamma   90.00
#
_symmetry.space_group_name_H-M   'P 1'
#
loop_
_entity.id
_entity.type
_entity.pdbx_description
1 polymer ?
#
loop_
_entity_poly.entity_id
_entity_poly.type
_entity_poly.pdbx_seq_one_letter_code
_entity_poly.pdbx_strand_id
1 'polypeptide(L)'
;ANKIHKVPTNESEAIKSSLMGLFQKKKCRNFYQYMDRINLDQPETWDGKRLDAMTMAELYASFGLEAQTIDFLGHAVALHIEDSYLNKPAIETCKKMQLYMESMGKYGDSPFLYPVYGLGGLPESFSRLCAIHGGTYMLNTAVDEILFENGRACGVRCGSETARAPLVICDPSYVRDMN
;
A
#
# COMPACT_ATOMS: atom_id res chain seq x y z
N ALA A 1 -21.39 11.07 -18.46
CA ALA A 1 -22.02 11.38 -17.17
C ALA A 1 -21.22 10.69 -16.06
N ASN A 2 -20.66 11.44 -15.12
CA ASN A 2 -19.93 10.91 -13.98
C ASN A 2 -20.88 10.06 -13.13
N LYS A 3 -20.67 8.77 -13.10
CA LYS A 3 -21.38 7.84 -12.22
C LYS A 3 -20.43 7.42 -11.11
N ILE A 4 -20.92 7.41 -9.88
CA ILE A 4 -20.21 6.83 -8.74
C ILE A 4 -20.55 5.35 -8.70
N HIS A 5 -19.54 4.50 -8.62
CA HIS A 5 -19.68 3.06 -8.52
C HIS A 5 -19.05 2.56 -7.24
N LYS A 6 -19.71 1.59 -6.58
CA LYS A 6 -19.10 0.84 -5.48
C LYS A 6 -18.08 -0.15 -6.05
N VAL A 7 -16.90 -0.21 -5.45
CA VAL A 7 -15.93 -1.28 -5.71
C VAL A 7 -16.48 -2.59 -5.14
N PRO A 8 -16.63 -3.65 -5.96
CA PRO A 8 -17.14 -4.93 -5.48
C PRO A 8 -16.17 -5.56 -4.46
N THR A 9 -16.69 -6.07 -3.36
CA THR A 9 -15.90 -6.74 -2.32
C THR A 9 -16.05 -8.26 -2.33
N ASN A 10 -16.98 -8.78 -3.13
CA ASN A 10 -17.21 -10.23 -3.30
C ASN A 10 -17.69 -10.57 -4.70
N GLU A 11 -17.69 -11.86 -5.06
CA GLU A 11 -18.09 -12.33 -6.40
C GLU A 11 -19.53 -11.95 -6.77
N SER A 12 -20.47 -12.01 -5.83
CA SER A 12 -21.86 -11.66 -6.06
C SER A 12 -22.02 -10.18 -6.44
N GLU A 13 -21.32 -9.29 -5.75
CA GLU A 13 -21.28 -7.86 -6.07
C GLU A 13 -20.59 -7.61 -7.41
N ALA A 14 -19.49 -8.31 -7.70
CA ALA A 14 -18.79 -8.19 -8.98
C ALA A 14 -19.67 -8.58 -10.16
N ILE A 15 -20.47 -9.66 -10.03
CA ILE A 15 -21.41 -10.08 -11.06
C ILE A 15 -22.51 -9.03 -11.29
N LYS A 16 -23.05 -8.44 -10.21
CA LYS A 16 -24.11 -7.42 -10.26
C LYS A 16 -23.62 -6.03 -10.64
N SER A 17 -22.34 -5.75 -10.47
CA SER A 17 -21.77 -4.43 -10.74
C SER A 17 -21.92 -4.04 -12.22
N SER A 18 -22.24 -2.77 -12.47
CA SER A 18 -22.29 -2.18 -13.82
C SER A 18 -20.96 -1.56 -14.27
N LEU A 19 -19.87 -1.78 -13.51
CA LEU A 19 -18.54 -1.25 -13.82
C LEU A 19 -17.99 -1.72 -15.17
N MET A 20 -18.29 -2.93 -15.55
CA MET A 20 -17.80 -3.51 -16.80
C MET A 20 -18.80 -4.50 -17.41
N GLY A 21 -18.73 -4.69 -18.74
CA GLY A 21 -19.56 -5.65 -19.46
C GLY A 21 -19.20 -7.11 -19.15
N LEU A 22 -20.10 -8.05 -19.48
CA LEU A 22 -19.94 -9.47 -19.16
C LEU A 22 -18.65 -10.09 -19.71
N PHE A 23 -18.24 -9.72 -20.93
CA PHE A 23 -17.00 -10.21 -21.53
C PHE A 23 -15.77 -9.70 -20.77
N GLN A 24 -15.79 -8.44 -20.36
CA GLN A 24 -14.70 -7.85 -19.57
C GLN A 24 -14.65 -8.46 -18.17
N LYS A 25 -15.79 -8.78 -17.55
CA LYS A 25 -15.83 -9.52 -16.27
C LYS A 25 -15.12 -10.87 -16.37
N LYS A 26 -15.34 -11.62 -17.47
CA LYS A 26 -14.66 -12.89 -17.70
C LYS A 26 -13.15 -12.71 -17.84
N LYS A 27 -12.70 -11.72 -18.63
CA LYS A 27 -11.28 -11.41 -18.80
C LYS A 27 -10.63 -10.96 -17.49
N CYS A 28 -11.31 -10.10 -16.75
CA CYS A 28 -10.88 -9.63 -15.43
C CYS A 28 -10.76 -10.80 -14.43
N ARG A 29 -11.74 -11.72 -14.43
CA ARG A 29 -11.68 -12.95 -13.62
C ARG A 29 -10.46 -13.80 -13.96
N ASN A 30 -10.18 -14.01 -15.25
CA ASN A 30 -9.00 -14.77 -15.68
C ASN A 30 -7.70 -14.10 -15.22
N PHE A 31 -7.65 -12.77 -15.26
CA PHE A 31 -6.53 -12.00 -14.74
C PHE A 31 -6.37 -12.18 -13.22
N TYR A 32 -7.45 -12.10 -12.43
CA TYR A 32 -7.39 -12.36 -10.99
C TYR A 32 -6.96 -13.79 -10.66
N GLN A 33 -7.45 -14.80 -11.39
CA GLN A 33 -7.03 -16.19 -11.22
C GLN A 33 -5.54 -16.38 -11.55
N TYR A 34 -5.02 -15.66 -12.55
CA TYR A 34 -3.59 -15.63 -12.82
C TYR A 34 -2.83 -15.02 -11.65
N MET A 35 -3.26 -13.86 -11.13
CA MET A 35 -2.64 -13.18 -10.01
C MET A 35 -2.63 -14.01 -8.72
N ASP A 36 -3.69 -14.77 -8.45
CA ASP A 36 -3.81 -15.66 -7.30
C ASP A 36 -2.86 -16.87 -7.36
N ARG A 37 -2.58 -17.34 -8.58
CA ARG A 37 -1.78 -18.55 -8.81
C ARG A 37 -0.28 -18.29 -8.84
N ILE A 38 0.16 -17.13 -9.30
CA ILE A 38 1.58 -16.82 -9.44
C ILE A 38 2.25 -16.51 -8.09
N ASN A 39 3.49 -16.97 -7.94
CA ASN A 39 4.37 -16.54 -6.88
C ASN A 39 5.40 -15.56 -7.46
N LEU A 40 5.41 -14.32 -6.97
CA LEU A 40 6.26 -13.25 -7.51
C LEU A 40 7.76 -13.48 -7.27
N ASP A 41 8.11 -14.32 -6.30
CA ASP A 41 9.48 -14.71 -6.01
C ASP A 41 9.94 -15.93 -6.83
N GLN A 42 9.04 -16.54 -7.62
CA GLN A 42 9.27 -17.76 -8.39
C GLN A 42 8.89 -17.56 -9.87
N PRO A 43 9.81 -17.09 -10.72
CA PRO A 43 9.54 -16.76 -12.12
C PRO A 43 8.96 -17.92 -12.95
N GLU A 44 9.23 -19.16 -12.58
CA GLU A 44 8.68 -20.35 -13.20
C GLU A 44 7.14 -20.45 -13.08
N THR A 45 6.54 -19.76 -12.12
CA THR A 45 5.08 -19.71 -11.93
C THR A 45 4.37 -18.69 -12.81
N TRP A 46 5.12 -17.84 -13.52
CA TRP A 46 4.56 -16.70 -14.26
C TRP A 46 4.00 -17.05 -15.64
N ASP A 47 3.83 -18.33 -15.96
CA ASP A 47 3.32 -18.84 -17.25
C ASP A 47 4.11 -18.30 -18.47
N GLY A 48 5.42 -18.26 -18.36
CA GLY A 48 6.32 -17.78 -19.42
C GLY A 48 6.32 -16.27 -19.64
N LYS A 49 5.60 -15.49 -18.81
CA LYS A 49 5.67 -14.03 -18.83
C LYS A 49 6.93 -13.55 -18.09
N ARG A 50 7.46 -12.41 -18.52
CA ARG A 50 8.62 -11.77 -17.90
C ARG A 50 8.13 -10.53 -17.12
N LEU A 51 7.51 -10.74 -15.95
CA LEU A 51 6.93 -9.66 -15.14
C LEU A 51 7.96 -8.62 -14.68
N ASP A 52 9.22 -9.01 -14.63
CA ASP A 52 10.38 -8.17 -14.35
C ASP A 52 10.77 -7.24 -15.50
N ALA A 53 10.48 -7.63 -16.74
CA ALA A 53 10.89 -6.94 -17.96
C ALA A 53 9.72 -6.36 -18.77
N MET A 54 8.56 -7.04 -18.78
CA MET A 54 7.39 -6.54 -19.49
C MET A 54 6.72 -5.41 -18.71
N THR A 55 6.12 -4.48 -19.44
CA THR A 55 5.35 -3.39 -18.85
C THR A 55 3.98 -3.87 -18.34
N MET A 56 3.39 -3.10 -17.42
CA MET A 56 2.05 -3.42 -16.94
C MET A 56 1.00 -3.32 -18.04
N ALA A 57 1.16 -2.39 -18.98
CA ALA A 57 0.31 -2.27 -20.16
C ALA A 57 0.34 -3.53 -21.03
N GLU A 58 1.52 -4.11 -21.27
CA GLU A 58 1.67 -5.37 -22.02
C GLU A 58 1.03 -6.55 -21.28
N LEU A 59 1.16 -6.60 -19.96
CA LEU A 59 0.50 -7.63 -19.16
C LEU A 59 -1.02 -7.53 -19.28
N TYR A 60 -1.61 -6.35 -19.12
CA TYR A 60 -3.05 -6.14 -19.29
C TYR A 60 -3.52 -6.49 -20.71
N ALA A 61 -2.76 -6.09 -21.73
CA ALA A 61 -3.05 -6.43 -23.12
C ALA A 61 -3.05 -7.94 -23.36
N SER A 62 -2.15 -8.70 -22.71
CA SER A 62 -2.11 -10.16 -22.82
C SER A 62 -3.39 -10.86 -22.32
N PHE A 63 -4.15 -10.21 -21.45
CA PHE A 63 -5.46 -10.67 -20.98
C PHE A 63 -6.62 -10.02 -21.75
N GLY A 64 -6.35 -9.11 -22.70
CA GLY A 64 -7.34 -8.40 -23.50
C GLY A 64 -8.23 -7.48 -22.68
N LEU A 65 -7.69 -6.86 -21.62
CA LEU A 65 -8.42 -5.93 -20.78
C LEU A 65 -8.60 -4.58 -21.50
N GLU A 66 -9.78 -3.99 -21.35
CA GLU A 66 -10.14 -2.69 -21.93
C GLU A 66 -9.77 -1.55 -20.97
N ALA A 67 -9.62 -0.34 -21.50
CA ALA A 67 -9.19 0.84 -20.76
C ALA A 67 -9.95 1.06 -19.44
N GLN A 68 -11.28 0.92 -19.43
CA GLN A 68 -12.08 1.09 -18.22
C GLN A 68 -11.76 0.03 -17.15
N THR A 69 -11.46 -1.20 -17.55
CA THR A 69 -11.06 -2.28 -16.63
C THR A 69 -9.65 -2.04 -16.12
N ILE A 70 -8.75 -1.56 -16.98
CA ILE A 70 -7.37 -1.19 -16.60
C ILE A 70 -7.38 -0.06 -15.58
N ASP A 71 -8.17 0.99 -15.83
CA ASP A 71 -8.36 2.12 -14.91
C ASP A 71 -8.84 1.63 -13.53
N PHE A 72 -9.86 0.78 -13.52
CA PHE A 72 -10.34 0.17 -12.27
C PHE A 72 -9.25 -0.63 -11.54
N LEU A 73 -8.53 -1.51 -12.23
CA LEU A 73 -7.49 -2.35 -11.63
C LEU A 73 -6.30 -1.51 -11.12
N GLY A 74 -5.91 -0.50 -11.88
CA GLY A 74 -4.79 0.37 -11.52
C GLY A 74 -5.06 1.28 -10.34
N HIS A 75 -6.21 1.94 -10.33
CA HIS A 75 -6.50 2.97 -9.34
C HIS A 75 -7.28 2.46 -8.14
N ALA A 76 -8.25 1.54 -8.32
CA ALA A 76 -9.06 1.04 -7.22
C ALA A 76 -8.50 -0.20 -6.53
N VAL A 77 -7.65 -0.99 -7.20
CA VAL A 77 -7.07 -2.22 -6.65
C VAL A 77 -5.58 -2.04 -6.34
N ALA A 78 -4.77 -1.64 -7.32
CA ALA A 78 -3.34 -1.42 -7.11
C ALA A 78 -3.02 -0.05 -6.49
N LEU A 79 -4.01 0.83 -6.33
CA LEU A 79 -3.93 2.13 -5.65
C LEU A 79 -2.86 3.06 -6.24
N HIS A 80 -2.67 3.03 -7.56
CA HIS A 80 -1.84 4.02 -8.25
C HIS A 80 -2.57 5.36 -8.34
N ILE A 81 -1.84 6.46 -8.20
CA ILE A 81 -2.37 7.81 -8.32
C ILE A 81 -2.36 8.26 -9.79
N GLU A 82 -1.38 7.82 -10.56
CA GLU A 82 -1.11 8.23 -11.94
C GLU A 82 -0.96 7.02 -12.85
N ASP A 83 -1.14 7.22 -14.18
CA ASP A 83 -1.02 6.17 -15.20
C ASP A 83 0.43 5.79 -15.54
N SER A 84 1.42 6.48 -14.98
CA SER A 84 2.84 6.20 -15.23
C SER A 84 3.26 4.75 -14.93
N TYR A 85 2.52 4.05 -14.07
CA TYR A 85 2.75 2.63 -13.73
C TYR A 85 2.57 1.70 -14.94
N LEU A 86 1.76 2.10 -15.93
CA LEU A 86 1.52 1.31 -17.13
C LEU A 86 2.79 1.03 -17.93
N ASN A 87 3.75 1.96 -17.88
CA ASN A 87 5.03 1.88 -18.58
C ASN A 87 6.17 1.33 -17.70
N LYS A 88 5.87 0.91 -16.46
CA LYS A 88 6.83 0.31 -15.53
C LYS A 88 6.74 -1.21 -15.56
N PRO A 89 7.78 -1.93 -15.07
CA PRO A 89 7.73 -3.38 -14.92
C PRO A 89 6.49 -3.85 -14.19
N ALA A 90 5.83 -4.88 -14.73
CA ALA A 90 4.54 -5.35 -14.23
C ALA A 90 4.62 -5.87 -12.79
N ILE A 91 5.77 -6.42 -12.38
CA ILE A 91 5.98 -7.02 -11.07
C ILE A 91 5.64 -6.08 -9.90
N GLU A 92 5.92 -4.79 -10.03
CA GLU A 92 5.64 -3.78 -9.00
C GLU A 92 4.13 -3.64 -8.74
N THR A 93 3.35 -3.57 -9.82
CA THR A 93 1.90 -3.47 -9.74
C THR A 93 1.28 -4.79 -9.30
N CYS A 94 1.84 -5.92 -9.75
CA CYS A 94 1.41 -7.25 -9.31
C CYS A 94 1.55 -7.43 -7.79
N LYS A 95 2.65 -6.96 -7.19
CA LYS A 95 2.84 -6.95 -5.72
C LYS A 95 1.73 -6.21 -5.00
N LYS A 96 1.38 -5.02 -5.49
CA LYS A 96 0.30 -4.21 -4.90
C LYS A 96 -1.05 -4.90 -5.01
N MET A 97 -1.33 -5.54 -6.15
CA MET A 97 -2.58 -6.27 -6.35
C MET A 97 -2.68 -7.50 -5.47
N GLN A 98 -1.61 -8.27 -5.31
CA GLN A 98 -1.59 -9.42 -4.40
C GLN A 98 -1.82 -8.98 -2.96
N LEU A 99 -1.16 -7.91 -2.52
CA LEU A 99 -1.38 -7.34 -1.19
C LEU A 99 -2.85 -6.94 -0.97
N TYR A 100 -3.49 -6.33 -1.98
CA TYR A 100 -4.92 -6.01 -1.93
C TYR A 100 -5.77 -7.27 -1.81
N MET A 101 -5.51 -8.29 -2.64
CA MET A 101 -6.24 -9.56 -2.62
C MET A 101 -6.09 -10.30 -1.28
N GLU A 102 -4.88 -10.36 -0.72
CA GLU A 102 -4.59 -10.94 0.59
C GLU A 102 -5.26 -10.18 1.74
N SER A 103 -5.49 -8.89 1.56
CA SER A 103 -6.16 -8.04 2.56
C SER A 103 -7.68 -8.21 2.56
N MET A 104 -8.25 -8.76 1.47
CA MET A 104 -9.68 -9.05 1.38
C MET A 104 -10.07 -10.16 2.36
N GLY A 105 -11.08 -9.90 3.16
CA GLY A 105 -11.59 -10.89 4.11
C GLY A 105 -10.73 -11.11 5.37
N LYS A 106 -9.56 -10.47 5.47
CA LYS A 106 -8.65 -10.64 6.62
C LYS A 106 -9.20 -10.03 7.91
N TYR A 107 -9.85 -8.88 7.80
CA TYR A 107 -10.40 -8.12 8.93
C TYR A 107 -11.89 -7.79 8.75
N GLY A 108 -12.57 -8.38 7.77
CA GLY A 108 -13.97 -8.13 7.43
C GLY A 108 -14.17 -8.12 5.91
N ASP A 109 -15.27 -7.54 5.46
CA ASP A 109 -15.65 -7.50 4.03
C ASP A 109 -14.93 -6.40 3.21
N SER A 110 -13.85 -5.84 3.74
CA SER A 110 -13.09 -4.76 3.09
C SER A 110 -11.59 -4.95 3.29
N PRO A 111 -10.74 -4.61 2.31
CA PRO A 111 -9.29 -4.59 2.46
C PRO A 111 -8.80 -3.37 3.25
N PHE A 112 -9.70 -2.43 3.56
CA PHE A 112 -9.36 -1.17 4.23
C PHE A 112 -9.80 -1.20 5.69
N LEU A 113 -8.94 -0.64 6.56
CA LEU A 113 -9.26 -0.34 7.94
C LEU A 113 -9.58 1.15 8.07
N TYR A 114 -10.69 1.46 8.72
CA TYR A 114 -11.08 2.83 8.99
C TYR A 114 -11.47 3.00 10.46
N PRO A 115 -10.76 3.85 11.22
CA PRO A 115 -11.11 4.11 12.60
C PRO A 115 -12.47 4.79 12.72
N VAL A 116 -13.31 4.36 13.66
CA VAL A 116 -14.67 4.86 13.86
C VAL A 116 -14.73 6.39 14.01
N TYR A 117 -13.75 6.96 14.70
CA TYR A 117 -13.66 8.42 14.95
C TYR A 117 -12.70 9.14 14.00
N GLY A 118 -12.33 8.50 12.87
CA GLY A 118 -11.40 9.05 11.88
C GLY A 118 -9.94 8.68 12.13
N LEU A 119 -9.08 9.04 11.17
CA LEU A 119 -7.66 8.62 11.17
C LEU A 119 -6.87 9.15 12.37
N GLY A 120 -7.26 10.30 12.94
CA GLY A 120 -6.64 10.84 14.17
C GLY A 120 -6.75 9.92 15.38
N GLY A 121 -7.73 9.03 15.39
CA GLY A 121 -7.88 8.02 16.46
C GLY A 121 -6.75 7.00 16.51
N LEU A 122 -6.00 6.79 15.42
CA LEU A 122 -4.84 5.89 15.42
C LEU A 122 -3.68 6.42 16.29
N PRO A 123 -3.13 7.61 16.04
CA PRO A 123 -2.06 8.14 16.86
C PRO A 123 -2.48 8.36 18.30
N GLU A 124 -3.74 8.75 18.56
CA GLU A 124 -4.26 8.90 19.92
C GLU A 124 -4.29 7.56 20.66
N SER A 125 -4.75 6.49 20.03
CA SER A 125 -4.78 5.15 20.61
C SER A 125 -3.38 4.63 20.90
N PHE A 126 -2.41 4.86 20.01
CA PHE A 126 -1.01 4.49 20.23
C PHE A 126 -0.36 5.33 21.33
N SER A 127 -0.71 6.61 21.43
CA SER A 127 -0.25 7.46 22.54
C SER A 127 -0.72 6.90 23.88
N ARG A 128 -2.00 6.52 23.98
CA ARG A 128 -2.54 5.88 25.18
C ARG A 128 -1.87 4.55 25.49
N LEU A 129 -1.63 3.71 24.48
CA LEU A 129 -0.93 2.44 24.65
C LEU A 129 0.51 2.65 25.14
N CYS A 130 1.22 3.62 24.58
CA CYS A 130 2.54 4.02 25.02
C CYS A 130 2.54 4.41 26.51
N ALA A 131 1.58 5.24 26.93
CA ALA A 131 1.46 5.66 28.33
C ALA A 131 1.21 4.49 29.29
N ILE A 132 0.42 3.50 28.88
CA ILE A 132 0.17 2.27 29.68
C ILE A 132 1.48 1.51 29.92
N HIS A 133 2.42 1.54 28.97
CA HIS A 133 3.74 0.93 29.08
C HIS A 133 4.81 1.88 29.67
N GLY A 134 4.41 2.98 30.29
CA GLY A 134 5.32 3.93 30.94
C GLY A 134 6.03 4.89 29.99
N GLY A 135 5.64 4.95 28.72
CA GLY A 135 6.18 5.91 27.77
C GLY A 135 5.58 7.31 27.97
N THR A 136 6.30 8.31 27.52
CA THR A 136 5.91 9.72 27.62
C THR A 136 5.80 10.32 26.21
N TYR A 137 4.69 11.01 25.94
CA TYR A 137 4.49 11.85 24.75
C TYR A 137 4.70 13.31 25.10
N MET A 138 5.57 13.95 24.35
CA MET A 138 5.80 15.39 24.47
C MET A 138 5.34 16.04 23.16
N LEU A 139 4.13 16.60 23.16
CA LEU A 139 3.56 17.27 22.00
C LEU A 139 4.13 18.68 21.87
N ASN A 140 4.13 19.20 20.66
CA ASN A 140 4.60 20.56 20.35
C ASN A 140 6.04 20.84 20.80
N THR A 141 6.89 19.81 20.74
CA THR A 141 8.29 19.86 21.13
C THR A 141 9.15 19.62 19.90
N ALA A 142 9.86 20.66 19.45
CA ALA A 142 10.78 20.53 18.32
C ALA A 142 12.06 19.80 18.75
N VAL A 143 12.52 18.87 17.94
CA VAL A 143 13.82 18.23 18.08
C VAL A 143 14.83 19.03 17.26
N ASP A 144 15.83 19.64 17.93
CA ASP A 144 16.86 20.46 17.27
C ASP A 144 17.97 19.61 16.68
N GLU A 145 18.34 18.52 17.37
CA GLU A 145 19.48 17.70 17.00
C GLU A 145 19.37 16.27 17.52
N ILE A 146 19.86 15.33 16.71
CA ILE A 146 20.11 13.94 17.14
C ILE A 146 21.57 13.87 17.63
N LEU A 147 21.76 13.41 18.83
CA LEU A 147 23.08 13.32 19.46
C LEU A 147 23.75 12.01 19.09
N PHE A 148 25.06 12.10 18.78
CA PHE A 148 25.87 10.93 18.42
C PHE A 148 27.06 10.80 19.33
N GLU A 149 27.36 9.58 19.77
CA GLU A 149 28.59 9.21 20.46
C GLU A 149 29.20 7.97 19.75
N ASN A 150 30.46 8.08 19.37
CA ASN A 150 31.19 7.01 18.65
C ASN A 150 30.44 6.50 17.39
N GLY A 151 29.80 7.41 16.65
CA GLY A 151 29.06 7.08 15.43
C GLY A 151 27.69 6.41 15.65
N ARG A 152 27.20 6.37 16.89
CA ARG A 152 25.87 5.83 17.23
C ARG A 152 24.99 6.93 17.82
N ALA A 153 23.71 6.95 17.40
CA ALA A 153 22.74 7.82 18.02
C ALA A 153 22.55 7.43 19.49
N CYS A 154 22.62 8.42 20.37
CA CYS A 154 22.56 8.24 21.83
C CYS A 154 21.50 9.12 22.52
N GLY A 155 20.75 9.90 21.73
CA GLY A 155 19.72 10.77 22.29
C GLY A 155 19.30 11.87 21.33
N VAL A 156 18.49 12.79 21.83
CA VAL A 156 18.01 13.97 21.11
C VAL A 156 18.12 15.20 22.01
N ARG A 157 18.31 16.39 21.41
CA ARG A 157 18.26 17.66 22.09
C ARG A 157 17.04 18.47 21.63
N CYS A 158 16.34 19.03 22.59
CA CYS A 158 15.16 19.86 22.39
C CYS A 158 15.34 21.16 23.22
N GLY A 159 15.76 22.26 22.61
CA GLY A 159 16.12 23.48 23.32
C GLY A 159 17.24 23.25 24.30
N SER A 160 16.99 23.51 25.57
CA SER A 160 17.95 23.29 26.69
C SER A 160 17.92 21.87 27.26
N GLU A 161 16.95 21.04 26.87
CA GLU A 161 16.78 19.71 27.41
C GLU A 161 17.39 18.64 26.51
N THR A 162 17.86 17.55 27.13
CA THR A 162 18.44 16.41 26.44
C THR A 162 17.79 15.13 26.92
N ALA A 163 17.22 14.34 26.00
CA ALA A 163 16.75 13.00 26.26
C ALA A 163 17.76 11.98 25.72
N ARG A 164 18.29 11.13 26.59
CA ARG A 164 19.20 10.05 26.18
C ARG A 164 18.48 8.73 25.99
N ALA A 165 18.82 8.02 24.91
CA ALA A 165 18.25 6.72 24.57
C ALA A 165 19.26 5.86 23.78
N PRO A 166 19.27 4.55 23.97
CA PRO A 166 20.13 3.63 23.21
C PRO A 166 19.67 3.45 21.75
N LEU A 167 18.45 3.88 21.42
CA LEU A 167 17.86 3.81 20.08
C LEU A 167 17.03 5.08 19.84
N VAL A 168 17.23 5.69 18.68
CA VAL A 168 16.42 6.82 18.20
C VAL A 168 15.71 6.39 16.92
N ILE A 169 14.39 6.50 16.88
CA ILE A 169 13.56 6.25 15.70
C ILE A 169 13.01 7.59 15.24
N CYS A 170 13.28 7.98 14.01
CA CYS A 170 12.86 9.27 13.48
C CYS A 170 12.45 9.17 12.00
N ASP A 171 11.78 10.21 11.52
CA ASP A 171 11.56 10.39 10.09
C ASP A 171 12.90 10.66 9.38
N PRO A 172 13.09 10.18 8.13
CA PRO A 172 14.32 10.38 7.36
C PRO A 172 14.72 11.86 7.17
N SER A 173 13.78 12.79 7.29
CA SER A 173 14.05 14.23 7.18
C SER A 173 15.02 14.76 8.25
N TYR A 174 15.10 14.10 9.40
CA TYR A 174 16.03 14.48 10.47
C TYR A 174 17.48 14.06 10.23
N VAL A 175 17.73 13.20 9.23
CA VAL A 175 19.07 12.64 8.95
C VAL A 175 19.50 12.81 7.48
N ARG A 176 18.86 13.72 6.73
CA ARG A 176 19.13 13.92 5.28
C ARG A 176 20.57 14.30 4.97
N ASP A 177 21.21 15.04 5.86
CA ASP A 177 22.55 15.60 5.67
C ASP A 177 23.66 14.75 6.32
N MET A 178 23.34 13.52 6.73
CA MET A 178 24.24 12.62 7.46
C MET A 178 24.81 11.46 6.61
N ASN A 179 24.78 11.58 5.26
CA ASN A 179 25.40 10.61 4.32
C ASN A 179 26.80 11.03 3.92
#